data_437960c96acfa7212f691b5761d0c275
#
_entry.id   437960c96acfa7212f691b5761d0c275
#
_cell.length_a   1.000
_cell.length_b   1.000
_cell.length_c   1.000
_cell.angle_alpha   90.00
_cell.angle_beta   90.00
_cell.angle_gamma   90.00
#
_symmetry.space_group_name_H-M   'P 1'
#
loop_
_entity.id
_entity.type
_entity.pdbx_description
1 polymer ?
#
loop_
_entity_poly.entity_id
_entity_poly.type
_entity_poly.pdbx_seq_one_letter_code
_entity_poly.pdbx_strand_id
1 'polypeptide(L)'
;TSLREKVINLLVESRGIDRKKLEDLLRSPRARNRTLGQLLTEEKLITQQDLLAVLAKGLAIPAIHLNRYKLDPNLTELVPERIAKQYRLVPVSRLGKTLSVAMADPLNVLALDDLAMLTSMEISPVXXXXKGRPPRRVNR
;
A
#
# COMPACT_ATOMS: atom_id res chain seq x y z
N THR A 1 -13.43 6.00 7.21
CA THR A 1 -13.26 4.62 6.77
C THR A 1 -11.80 4.32 6.50
N SER A 2 -11.28 3.30 7.14
CA SER A 2 -9.88 2.96 6.98
C SER A 2 -9.61 2.37 5.61
N LEU A 3 -8.36 2.44 5.21
CA LEU A 3 -7.95 1.81 3.95
C LEU A 3 -8.22 0.32 3.98
N ARG A 4 -7.99 -0.29 5.13
CA ARG A 4 -8.24 -1.72 5.29
C ARG A 4 -9.70 -2.06 4.99
N GLU A 5 -10.63 -1.27 5.51
CA GLU A 5 -12.04 -1.51 5.24
C GLU A 5 -12.39 -1.30 3.79
N LYS A 6 -11.78 -0.31 3.16
CA LYS A 6 -12.02 -0.08 1.74
C LYS A 6 -11.58 -1.28 0.91
N VAL A 7 -10.42 -1.85 1.25
CA VAL A 7 -9.91 -3.00 0.52
C VAL A 7 -10.83 -4.20 0.71
N ILE A 8 -11.27 -4.43 1.95
CA ILE A 8 -12.16 -5.54 2.21
C ILE A 8 -13.46 -5.38 1.43
N ASN A 9 -14.02 -4.18 1.45
CA ASN A 9 -15.27 -3.93 0.72
C ASN A 9 -15.10 -4.16 -0.78
N LEU A 10 -13.98 -3.71 -1.34
CA LEU A 10 -13.74 -3.89 -2.76
C LEU A 10 -13.65 -5.36 -3.14
N LEU A 11 -12.95 -6.14 -2.35
CA LEU A 11 -12.78 -7.55 -2.67
C LEU A 11 -14.09 -8.32 -2.51
N VAL A 12 -14.85 -7.98 -1.49
CA VAL A 12 -16.14 -8.63 -1.29
C VAL A 12 -17.09 -8.30 -2.44
N GLU A 13 -17.15 -7.05 -2.83
CA GLU A 13 -18.08 -6.61 -3.86
C GLU A 13 -17.65 -7.00 -5.26
N SER A 14 -16.35 -6.91 -5.52
CA SER A 14 -15.85 -7.14 -6.88
C SER A 14 -15.62 -8.60 -7.19
N ARG A 15 -15.18 -9.38 -6.22
CA ARG A 15 -14.82 -10.77 -6.47
C ARG A 15 -15.64 -11.77 -5.68
N GLY A 16 -16.54 -11.31 -4.85
CA GLY A 16 -17.37 -12.21 -4.08
C GLY A 16 -16.63 -12.98 -3.00
N ILE A 17 -15.51 -12.47 -2.54
CA ILE A 17 -14.76 -13.14 -1.50
C ILE A 17 -15.47 -12.98 -0.17
N ASP A 18 -15.52 -14.07 0.61
CA ASP A 18 -16.19 -14.05 1.89
C ASP A 18 -15.56 -13.04 2.84
N ARG A 19 -16.38 -12.11 3.34
CA ARG A 19 -15.88 -11.04 4.19
C ARG A 19 -15.24 -11.58 5.46
N LYS A 20 -15.87 -12.53 6.11
CA LYS A 20 -15.34 -13.07 7.35
C LYS A 20 -13.98 -13.72 7.12
N LYS A 21 -13.85 -14.44 6.01
CA LYS A 21 -12.59 -15.09 5.69
C LYS A 21 -11.48 -14.06 5.49
N LEU A 22 -11.81 -12.95 4.80
CA LEU A 22 -10.84 -11.89 4.62
C LEU A 22 -10.43 -11.27 5.95
N GLU A 23 -11.39 -10.97 6.79
CA GLU A 23 -11.09 -10.35 8.07
C GLU A 23 -10.25 -11.26 8.95
N ASP A 24 -10.59 -12.54 8.98
CA ASP A 24 -9.81 -13.49 9.76
C ASP A 24 -8.38 -13.59 9.24
N LEU A 25 -8.23 -13.60 7.93
CA LEU A 25 -6.92 -13.69 7.31
C LEU A 25 -6.06 -12.50 7.66
N LEU A 26 -6.63 -11.30 7.61
CA LEU A 26 -5.89 -10.09 7.91
C LEU A 26 -5.54 -9.96 9.38
N ARG A 27 -6.28 -10.62 10.24
CA ARG A 27 -5.98 -10.60 11.66
C ARG A 27 -5.05 -11.74 12.08
N SER A 28 -4.79 -12.67 11.20
CA SER A 28 -3.97 -13.81 11.56
C SER A 28 -2.51 -13.41 11.76
N PRO A 29 -1.75 -14.17 12.53
CA PRO A 29 -0.33 -13.85 12.71
C PRO A 29 0.47 -13.85 11.41
N ARG A 30 0.03 -14.63 10.43
CA ARG A 30 0.70 -14.65 9.14
C ARG A 30 0.70 -13.29 8.46
N ALA A 31 -0.30 -12.46 8.76
CA ALA A 31 -0.43 -11.17 8.10
C ALA A 31 0.72 -10.23 8.44
N ARG A 32 1.42 -10.47 9.54
CA ARG A 32 2.50 -9.58 9.93
C ARG A 32 3.69 -9.68 9.01
N ASN A 33 3.88 -10.83 8.36
CA ASN A 33 5.05 -11.07 7.52
C ASN A 33 4.69 -11.23 6.06
N ARG A 34 3.44 -10.98 5.70
CA ARG A 34 2.98 -11.19 4.34
C ARG A 34 2.29 -9.94 3.82
N THR A 35 2.43 -9.69 2.53
CA THR A 35 1.61 -8.67 1.90
C THR A 35 0.20 -9.23 1.72
N LEU A 36 -0.75 -8.33 1.46
CA LEU A 36 -2.11 -8.77 1.19
C LEU A 36 -2.14 -9.71 0.00
N GLY A 37 -1.38 -9.37 -1.04
CA GLY A 37 -1.33 -10.21 -2.21
C GLY A 37 -0.83 -11.61 -1.90
N GLN A 38 0.20 -11.70 -1.07
CA GLN A 38 0.74 -13.00 -0.71
C GLN A 38 -0.29 -13.83 0.05
N LEU A 39 -0.97 -13.20 1.00
CA LEU A 39 -1.98 -13.91 1.78
C LEU A 39 -3.09 -14.45 0.90
N LEU A 40 -3.61 -13.61 0.03
CA LEU A 40 -4.76 -13.98 -0.78
C LEU A 40 -4.40 -15.01 -1.84
N THR A 41 -3.20 -14.91 -2.42
CA THR A 41 -2.79 -15.90 -3.42
C THR A 41 -2.46 -17.22 -2.77
N GLU A 42 -1.86 -17.21 -1.59
CA GLU A 42 -1.59 -18.46 -0.88
C GLU A 42 -2.88 -19.20 -0.55
N GLU A 43 -3.93 -18.45 -0.24
CA GLU A 43 -5.23 -19.03 0.05
C GLU A 43 -6.04 -19.31 -1.22
N LYS A 44 -5.48 -18.98 -2.38
CA LYS A 44 -6.10 -19.21 -3.67
C LYS A 44 -7.44 -18.49 -3.79
N LEU A 45 -7.56 -17.36 -3.15
CA LEU A 45 -8.77 -16.56 -3.22
C LEU A 45 -8.81 -15.68 -4.45
N ILE A 46 -7.64 -15.26 -4.92
CA ILE A 46 -7.55 -14.37 -6.06
C ILE A 46 -6.12 -14.43 -6.60
N THR A 47 -5.94 -14.20 -7.88
CA THR A 47 -4.59 -14.09 -8.42
C THR A 47 -4.04 -12.70 -8.12
N GLN A 48 -2.72 -12.60 -8.14
CA GLN A 48 -2.10 -11.32 -7.84
C GLN A 48 -2.45 -10.28 -8.91
N GLN A 49 -2.54 -10.70 -10.15
CA GLN A 49 -2.90 -9.77 -11.22
C GLN A 49 -4.32 -9.24 -11.03
N ASP A 50 -5.25 -10.12 -10.68
CA ASP A 50 -6.62 -9.69 -10.46
C ASP A 50 -6.71 -8.77 -9.24
N LEU A 51 -5.95 -9.06 -8.21
CA LEU A 51 -5.94 -8.21 -7.02
C LEU A 51 -5.45 -6.80 -7.36
N LEU A 52 -4.36 -6.72 -8.11
CA LEU A 52 -3.84 -5.43 -8.52
C LEU A 52 -4.87 -4.65 -9.33
N ALA A 53 -5.53 -5.34 -10.25
CA ALA A 53 -6.51 -4.66 -11.11
C ALA A 53 -7.69 -4.14 -10.27
N VAL A 54 -8.19 -4.95 -9.36
CA VAL A 54 -9.32 -4.54 -8.54
C VAL A 54 -8.97 -3.36 -7.66
N LEU A 55 -7.84 -3.43 -6.99
CA LEU A 55 -7.48 -2.39 -6.04
C LEU A 55 -7.03 -1.10 -6.72
N ALA A 56 -6.31 -1.22 -7.82
CA ALA A 56 -5.88 -0.02 -8.55
C ALA A 56 -7.09 0.74 -9.05
N LYS A 57 -8.07 0.01 -9.56
CA LYS A 57 -9.27 0.63 -10.09
C LYS A 57 -10.16 1.17 -8.98
N GLY A 58 -10.35 0.37 -7.94
CA GLY A 58 -11.27 0.74 -6.87
C GLY A 58 -10.73 1.80 -5.93
N LEU A 59 -9.44 1.80 -5.69
CA LEU A 59 -8.82 2.78 -4.80
C LEU A 59 -8.24 3.96 -5.56
N ALA A 60 -8.15 3.84 -6.87
CA ALA A 60 -7.59 4.90 -7.70
C ALA A 60 -6.21 5.31 -7.21
N ILE A 61 -5.34 4.34 -6.99
CA ILE A 61 -4.00 4.61 -6.49
C ILE A 61 -3.14 5.14 -7.63
N PRO A 62 -2.69 6.38 -7.54
CA PRO A 62 -1.85 6.94 -8.61
C PRO A 62 -0.43 6.42 -8.53
N ALA A 63 0.25 6.45 -9.65
CA ALA A 63 1.66 6.10 -9.72
C ALA A 63 2.48 7.37 -9.90
N ILE A 64 3.60 7.45 -9.18
CA ILE A 64 4.48 8.60 -9.30
C ILE A 64 5.91 8.13 -9.52
N HIS A 65 6.73 9.01 -10.05
CA HIS A 65 8.15 8.78 -10.18
C HIS A 65 8.88 9.59 -9.12
N LEU A 66 9.53 8.90 -8.20
CA LEU A 66 10.16 9.58 -7.07
C LEU A 66 11.26 10.55 -7.49
N ASN A 67 11.93 10.27 -8.60
CA ASN A 67 13.00 11.16 -9.02
C ASN A 67 12.49 12.52 -9.47
N ARG A 68 11.19 12.66 -9.64
CA ARG A 68 10.58 13.95 -9.96
C ARG A 68 10.12 14.70 -8.73
N TYR A 69 10.28 14.10 -7.56
CA TYR A 69 9.83 14.71 -6.31
C TYR A 69 11.04 15.20 -5.52
N LYS A 70 10.88 16.36 -4.94
CA LYS A 70 11.86 16.87 -4.02
C LYS A 70 11.41 16.46 -2.62
N LEU A 71 12.11 15.52 -2.03
CA LEU A 71 11.69 15.00 -0.73
C LEU A 71 11.98 16.03 0.36
N ASP A 72 10.98 16.26 1.19
CA ASP A 72 11.06 17.25 2.25
C ASP A 72 11.55 16.56 3.53
N PRO A 73 12.69 17.00 4.09
CA PRO A 73 13.18 16.40 5.33
C PRO A 73 12.16 16.45 6.47
N ASN A 74 11.33 17.49 6.51
CA ASN A 74 10.32 17.60 7.54
C ASN A 74 9.31 16.46 7.44
N LEU A 75 9.03 16.01 6.23
CA LEU A 75 8.11 14.89 6.04
C LEU A 75 8.76 13.57 6.40
N THR A 76 10.04 13.42 6.04
CA THR A 76 10.70 12.15 6.33
C THR A 76 10.83 11.91 7.82
N GLU A 77 10.84 12.96 8.62
CA GLU A 77 10.88 12.79 10.06
C GLU A 77 9.58 12.24 10.63
N LEU A 78 8.50 12.35 9.89
CA LEU A 78 7.22 11.83 10.35
C LEU A 78 7.18 10.31 10.37
N VAL A 79 8.03 9.67 9.57
CA VAL A 79 8.02 8.23 9.43
C VAL A 79 9.33 7.68 9.97
N PRO A 80 9.28 6.78 10.96
CA PRO A 80 10.52 6.19 11.45
C PRO A 80 11.31 5.52 10.34
N GLU A 81 12.62 5.70 10.36
CA GLU A 81 13.46 5.13 9.31
C GLU A 81 13.31 3.62 9.23
N ARG A 82 13.15 2.98 10.38
CA ARG A 82 12.96 1.55 10.44
C ARG A 82 11.74 1.12 9.63
N ILE A 83 10.65 1.85 9.78
CA ILE A 83 9.42 1.55 9.06
C ILE A 83 9.60 1.83 7.57
N ALA A 84 10.24 2.94 7.24
CA ALA A 84 10.44 3.30 5.85
C ALA A 84 11.25 2.22 5.12
N LYS A 85 12.27 1.71 5.76
CA LYS A 85 13.10 0.69 5.15
C LYS A 85 12.39 -0.66 5.07
N GLN A 86 11.70 -1.01 6.15
CA GLN A 86 11.03 -2.30 6.20
C GLN A 86 9.98 -2.43 5.10
N TYR A 87 9.21 -1.39 4.87
CA TYR A 87 8.12 -1.45 3.93
C TYR A 87 8.43 -0.74 2.61
N ARG A 88 9.63 -0.23 2.46
CA ARG A 88 10.07 0.45 1.25
C ARG A 88 9.10 1.57 0.89
N LEU A 89 8.97 2.50 1.80
CA LEU A 89 8.07 3.63 1.59
C LEU A 89 8.76 4.92 1.97
N VAL A 90 8.24 6.01 1.43
CA VAL A 90 8.77 7.32 1.74
C VAL A 90 7.62 8.33 1.64
N PRO A 91 7.49 9.24 2.63
CA PRO A 91 6.45 10.26 2.54
C PRO A 91 6.83 11.29 1.48
N VAL A 92 5.84 11.67 0.67
CA VAL A 92 6.11 12.58 -0.44
C VAL A 92 5.39 13.91 -0.33
N SER A 93 4.25 13.96 0.36
CA SER A 93 3.56 15.24 0.54
C SER A 93 2.60 15.14 1.71
N ARG A 94 2.25 16.28 2.22
CA ARG A 94 1.31 16.37 3.32
C ARG A 94 0.30 17.48 3.01
N LEU A 95 -0.96 17.15 3.20
CA LEU A 95 -2.03 18.11 3.00
C LEU A 95 -2.98 17.99 4.18
N GLY A 96 -2.87 18.92 5.12
CA GLY A 96 -3.65 18.84 6.32
C GLY A 96 -3.28 17.61 7.12
N LYS A 97 -4.25 16.75 7.36
CA LYS A 97 -4.03 15.52 8.10
C LYS A 97 -3.82 14.31 7.20
N THR A 98 -3.61 14.54 5.92
CA THR A 98 -3.38 13.46 4.98
C THR A 98 -1.93 13.44 4.56
N LEU A 99 -1.27 12.32 4.76
CA LEU A 99 0.11 12.12 4.35
C LEU A 99 0.16 11.18 3.16
N SER A 100 0.69 11.66 2.05
CA SER A 100 0.87 10.83 0.86
C SER A 100 2.20 10.12 0.95
N VAL A 101 2.16 8.81 0.77
CA VAL A 101 3.34 7.96 0.96
C VAL A 101 3.55 7.13 -0.29
N ALA A 102 4.74 7.25 -0.87
CA ALA A 102 5.10 6.43 -2.02
C ALA A 102 5.62 5.09 -1.53
N MET A 103 5.10 4.02 -2.07
CA MET A 103 5.42 2.69 -1.63
C MET A 103 5.75 1.79 -2.79
N ALA A 104 6.70 0.88 -2.58
CA ALA A 104 6.96 -0.15 -3.57
C ALA A 104 5.78 -1.09 -3.70
N ASP A 105 5.08 -1.32 -2.60
CA ASP A 105 3.91 -2.19 -2.59
C ASP A 105 2.75 -1.47 -1.92
N PRO A 106 1.97 -0.69 -2.68
CA PRO A 106 0.86 0.05 -2.08
C PRO A 106 -0.30 -0.85 -1.63
N LEU A 107 -0.23 -2.14 -1.92
CA LEU A 107 -1.23 -3.08 -1.44
C LEU A 107 -0.93 -3.59 -0.03
N ASN A 108 0.17 -3.16 0.56
CA ASN A 108 0.49 -3.57 1.92
C ASN A 108 -0.34 -2.76 2.91
N VAL A 109 -1.58 -3.17 3.05
CA VAL A 109 -2.55 -2.43 3.86
C VAL A 109 -2.15 -2.40 5.32
N LEU A 110 -1.51 -3.47 5.78
CA LEU A 110 -1.11 -3.53 7.18
C LEU A 110 -0.06 -2.50 7.51
N ALA A 111 0.88 -2.29 6.58
CA ALA A 111 1.89 -1.26 6.78
C ALA A 111 1.24 0.12 6.84
N LEU A 112 0.25 0.35 5.99
CA LEU A 112 -0.43 1.64 5.98
C LEU A 112 -1.23 1.87 7.25
N ASP A 113 -1.86 0.83 7.77
CA ASP A 113 -2.56 0.96 9.05
C ASP A 113 -1.59 1.27 10.18
N ASP A 114 -0.45 0.59 10.22
CA ASP A 114 0.56 0.86 11.23
C ASP A 114 1.04 2.30 11.14
N LEU A 115 1.29 2.75 9.91
CA LEU A 115 1.77 4.11 9.72
C LEU A 115 0.72 5.13 10.14
N ALA A 116 -0.53 4.87 9.85
CA ALA A 116 -1.61 5.76 10.26
C ALA A 116 -1.66 5.87 11.78
N MET A 117 -1.47 4.77 12.48
CA MET A 117 -1.45 4.80 13.94
C MET A 117 -0.25 5.56 14.47
N LEU A 118 0.91 5.35 13.88
CA LEU A 118 2.12 6.01 14.34
C LEU A 118 2.09 7.51 14.14
N THR A 119 1.54 7.95 13.02
CA THR A 119 1.54 9.36 12.67
C THR A 119 0.28 10.09 13.08
N SER A 120 -0.76 9.36 13.41
CA SER A 120 -2.09 9.92 13.66
C SER A 120 -2.61 10.68 12.46
N MET A 121 -2.22 10.26 11.27
CA MET A 121 -2.63 10.89 10.03
C MET A 121 -3.32 9.88 9.13
N GLU A 122 -4.12 10.40 8.22
CA GLU A 122 -4.65 9.57 7.15
C GLU A 122 -3.54 9.31 6.14
N ILE A 123 -3.39 8.08 5.73
CA ILE A 123 -2.33 7.72 4.80
C ILE A 123 -2.91 7.50 3.42
N SER A 124 -2.35 8.18 2.43
CA SER A 124 -2.76 8.06 1.04
C SER A 124 -1.63 7.41 0.26
N PRO A 125 -1.76 6.15 -0.16
CA PRO A 125 -0.67 5.46 -0.85
C PRO A 125 -0.58 5.85 -2.31
N VAL A 126 0.67 5.92 -2.80
CA VAL A 126 0.90 6.07 -4.23
C VAL A 126 1.95 5.04 -4.61
N UNK A 127 1.95 4.64 -5.70
CA UNK A 127 2.83 3.63 -6.05
C UNK A 127 4.07 4.24 -6.52
N UNK A 128 4.81 3.85 -6.11
CA UNK A 128 6.02 4.24 -6.46
C UNK A 128 6.29 3.66 -7.67
N UNK A 129 6.27 4.06 -8.32
CA UNK A 129 6.46 3.72 -9.45
C UNK A 129 7.72 3.47 -9.52
N UNK A 130 7.80 2.67 -9.48
CA UNK A 130 8.72 2.50 -9.51
C UNK A 130 9.43 2.62 -9.90
N LYS A 131 9.82 2.86 -9.74
CA LYS A 131 10.73 2.88 -9.85
C LYS A 131 11.40 2.52 -10.99
N GLY A 132 11.21 2.46 -11.45
CA GLY A 132 11.61 2.32 -12.18
C GLY A 132 12.30 1.64 -12.68
N ARG A 133 12.04 1.53 -12.74
CA ARG A 133 12.50 0.96 -13.14
C ARG A 133 12.96 0.98 -14.04
N PRO A 134 13.15 0.86 -14.32
CA PRO A 134 13.64 0.83 -14.93
C PRO A 134 14.11 0.71 -15.80
N PRO A 135 14.11 0.70 -15.91
CA PRO A 135 14.53 0.63 -16.62
C PRO A 135 15.09 0.51 -17.54
N ARG A 136 14.99 0.29 -17.73
CA ARG A 136 15.41 0.20 -18.33
C ARG A 136 15.92 0.66 -19.25
N ARG A 137 15.93 0.87 -19.35
CA ARG A 137 16.27 1.35 -19.99
C ARG A 137 17.03 1.42 -20.65
N VAL A 138 16.99 1.38 -20.67
CA VAL A 138 17.64 1.45 -21.10
C VAL A 138 18.24 1.64 -21.87
N ASN A 139 18.24 1.70 -21.92
CA ASN A 139 18.86 1.92 -22.50
C ASN A 139 19.40 2.25 -23.21
N ARG A 140 19.43 2.24 -23.42
CA ARG A 140 19.95 2.59 -23.96
C ARG A 140 20.40 2.65 -24.28
#